data_8a3b0d44b38d2c770d55a4eaa0042675
#
_entry.id   8a3b0d44b38d2c770d55a4eaa0042675
#
_cell.length_a   1.000
_cell.length_b   1.000
_cell.length_c   1.000
_cell.angle_alpha   90.00
_cell.angle_beta   90.00
_cell.angle_gamma   90.00
#
_symmetry.space_group_name_H-M   'P 1'
#
loop_
_entity.id
_entity.type
_entity.pdbx_description
1 polymer ?
#
loop_
_entity_poly.entity_id
_entity_poly.type
_entity_poly.pdbx_seq_one_letter_code
_entity_poly.pdbx_strand_id
1 'polypeptide(L)'
;MRVMRILVAPFIVAHCCAALTIAGLEVPHAKLSPTSRVLDGYEWPEKFPYSKQDLTPDWAGNDQMFYTIPKLGHHAGGECRASLTRFYECALPPSGEGDVLDLCSSFTSHFPDGWRARRCVALGLNPLELAVNPSKTEWRVQDLNKEPTLPYDDARFDVVTNSLSVDYMTSPLELFGEIHRVLRPGGLACMAFTNRCFPTKVTHT
;
A
#
# COMPACT_ATOMS: atom_id res chain seq x y z
N MET A 1 9.08 21.95 -5.43
CA MET A 1 7.87 21.26 -4.95
C MET A 1 8.04 19.78 -5.25
N ARG A 2 8.19 18.94 -4.22
CA ARG A 2 8.26 17.47 -4.42
C ARG A 2 6.88 16.98 -4.81
N VAL A 3 6.72 16.36 -5.95
CA VAL A 3 5.45 15.75 -6.37
C VAL A 3 5.50 14.29 -5.96
N MET A 4 4.66 13.89 -5.01
CA MET A 4 4.41 12.49 -4.70
C MET A 4 3.48 11.90 -5.79
N ARG A 5 3.85 10.76 -6.32
CA ARG A 5 3.02 10.01 -7.27
C ARG A 5 2.35 8.89 -6.51
N ILE A 6 1.03 8.93 -6.45
CA ILE A 6 0.23 7.87 -5.82
C ILE A 6 -0.41 7.06 -6.94
N LEU A 7 -0.11 5.78 -6.97
CA LEU A 7 -0.76 4.83 -7.86
C LEU A 7 -1.80 4.06 -7.05
N VAL A 8 -3.06 4.31 -7.37
CA VAL A 8 -4.19 3.63 -6.75
C VAL A 8 -4.64 2.51 -7.69
N ALA A 9 -4.64 1.28 -7.22
CA ALA A 9 -5.16 0.14 -7.95
C ALA A 9 -6.56 -0.21 -7.44
N PRO A 10 -7.64 0.28 -8.07
CA PRO A 10 -8.97 -0.24 -7.80
C PRO A 10 -9.06 -1.67 -8.36
N PHE A 11 -9.39 -2.63 -7.51
CA PHE A 11 -9.58 -4.01 -7.93
C PHE A 11 -10.89 -4.18 -8.69
N ILE A 12 -10.84 -3.99 -9.99
CA ILE A 12 -11.84 -4.52 -10.91
C ILE A 12 -11.09 -5.39 -11.91
N VAL A 13 -11.57 -6.63 -12.03
CA VAL A 13 -11.06 -7.63 -12.97
C VAL A 13 -10.95 -7.02 -14.36
N ALA A 14 -9.75 -6.81 -14.85
CA ALA A 14 -9.53 -6.40 -16.23
C ALA A 14 -8.30 -7.06 -16.82
N HIS A 15 -8.51 -7.64 -17.95
CA HIS A 15 -7.52 -8.25 -18.79
C HIS A 15 -6.60 -7.21 -19.43
N CYS A 16 -5.33 -7.48 -19.35
CA CYS A 16 -4.26 -7.14 -20.28
C CYS A 16 -3.92 -5.67 -20.60
N CYS A 17 -2.72 -5.42 -20.39
CA CYS A 17 -1.68 -4.41 -20.66
C CYS A 17 -1.86 -3.35 -21.77
N ALA A 18 -1.87 -2.08 -21.39
CA ALA A 18 -1.40 -0.93 -22.17
C ALA A 18 -0.88 0.17 -21.23
N ALA A 19 0.04 1.00 -21.71
CA ALA A 19 0.74 1.99 -20.90
C ALA A 19 -0.21 2.97 -20.20
N LEU A 20 -0.03 3.11 -18.90
CA LEU A 20 -0.64 4.15 -18.08
C LEU A 20 0.36 5.30 -17.91
N THR A 21 0.06 6.47 -18.42
CA THR A 21 0.83 7.67 -18.10
C THR A 21 0.18 8.40 -16.95
N ILE A 22 0.76 8.30 -15.75
CA ILE A 22 0.36 9.11 -14.60
C ILE A 22 1.44 10.14 -14.34
N ALA A 23 1.11 11.41 -14.48
CA ALA A 23 2.02 12.54 -14.22
C ALA A 23 3.38 12.44 -14.94
N GLY A 24 3.42 11.95 -16.19
CA GLY A 24 4.63 11.84 -17.00
C GLY A 24 5.47 10.58 -16.75
N LEU A 25 4.97 9.62 -15.99
CA LEU A 25 5.53 8.28 -15.89
C LEU A 25 4.80 7.38 -16.90
N GLU A 26 5.53 6.86 -17.91
CA GLU A 26 5.02 5.73 -18.67
C GLU A 26 5.13 4.48 -17.80
N VAL A 27 3.96 3.96 -17.38
CA VAL A 27 3.88 2.61 -16.82
C VAL A 27 3.70 1.68 -18.01
N PRO A 28 4.71 0.88 -18.39
CA PRO A 28 4.61 0.02 -19.56
C PRO A 28 3.46 -0.97 -19.40
N HIS A 29 2.56 -0.99 -20.39
CA HIS A 29 1.62 -2.08 -20.63
C HIS A 29 0.43 -2.30 -19.69
N ALA A 30 -0.08 -1.31 -18.97
CA ALA A 30 -1.41 -1.46 -18.38
C ALA A 30 -2.49 -1.02 -19.38
N LYS A 31 -3.27 -1.93 -19.95
CA LYS A 31 -4.57 -1.56 -20.51
C LYS A 31 -5.39 -1.00 -19.36
N LEU A 32 -5.63 0.31 -19.42
CA LEU A 32 -6.50 0.97 -18.50
C LEU A 32 -7.86 0.28 -18.56
N SER A 33 -8.27 -0.35 -17.46
CA SER A 33 -9.66 -0.71 -17.25
C SER A 33 -10.52 0.53 -17.51
N PRO A 34 -11.78 0.41 -17.97
CA PRO A 34 -12.70 1.53 -18.02
C PRO A 34 -12.78 2.35 -16.72
N THR A 35 -12.46 1.70 -15.60
CA THR A 35 -12.39 2.32 -14.26
C THR A 35 -11.06 3.01 -13.96
N SER A 36 -10.02 2.87 -14.78
CA SER A 36 -8.73 3.52 -14.58
C SER A 36 -8.77 5.05 -14.70
N ARG A 37 -9.86 5.59 -15.26
CA ARG A 37 -10.14 7.02 -15.40
C ARG A 37 -11.18 7.54 -14.42
N VAL A 38 -11.54 6.77 -13.39
CA VAL A 38 -12.56 7.17 -12.40
C VAL A 38 -12.23 8.51 -11.74
N LEU A 39 -10.96 8.84 -11.61
CA LEU A 39 -10.52 10.09 -11.02
C LEU A 39 -10.17 11.18 -12.06
N ASP A 40 -10.31 10.90 -13.38
CA ASP A 40 -10.10 11.90 -14.40
C ASP A 40 -11.19 12.97 -14.31
N GLY A 41 -10.77 14.23 -14.15
CA GLY A 41 -11.68 15.36 -13.97
C GLY A 41 -12.37 15.45 -12.60
N TYR A 42 -11.98 14.62 -11.65
CA TYR A 42 -12.46 14.76 -10.28
C TYR A 42 -11.87 16.01 -9.63
N GLU A 43 -12.72 16.90 -9.15
CA GLU A 43 -12.32 18.07 -8.39
C GLU A 43 -12.13 17.69 -6.92
N TRP A 44 -10.88 17.67 -6.51
CA TRP A 44 -10.54 17.37 -5.13
C TRP A 44 -10.94 18.53 -4.21
N PRO A 45 -11.58 18.26 -3.05
CA PRO A 45 -11.90 19.30 -2.10
C PRO A 45 -10.62 20.00 -1.61
N GLU A 46 -10.70 21.33 -1.44
CA GLU A 46 -9.57 22.13 -0.93
C GLU A 46 -9.11 21.70 0.47
N LYS A 47 -10.03 21.15 1.25
CA LYS A 47 -9.75 20.65 2.60
C LYS A 47 -10.12 19.18 2.67
N PHE A 48 -9.37 18.44 3.48
CA PHE A 48 -9.68 17.05 3.77
C PHE A 48 -11.10 16.95 4.33
N PRO A 49 -12.02 16.20 3.68
CA PRO A 49 -13.45 16.27 3.96
C PRO A 49 -13.90 15.49 5.20
N TYR A 50 -13.04 14.62 5.73
CA TYR A 50 -13.40 13.71 6.80
C TYR A 50 -12.99 14.25 8.16
N SER A 51 -13.86 14.05 9.16
CA SER A 51 -13.60 14.38 10.55
C SER A 51 -12.83 13.25 11.26
N LYS A 52 -12.35 13.53 12.48
CA LYS A 52 -11.75 12.50 13.31
C LYS A 52 -12.72 11.35 13.64
N GLN A 53 -14.02 11.65 13.71
CA GLN A 53 -15.05 10.64 13.97
C GLN A 53 -15.18 9.69 12.77
N ASP A 54 -15.14 10.20 11.54
CA ASP A 54 -15.20 9.37 10.31
C ASP A 54 -13.99 8.44 10.21
N LEU A 55 -12.85 8.83 10.75
CA LEU A 55 -11.62 8.05 10.79
C LEU A 55 -11.53 7.13 12.02
N THR A 56 -12.54 7.08 12.87
CA THR A 56 -12.54 6.22 14.06
C THR A 56 -13.30 4.92 13.75
N PRO A 57 -12.67 3.74 13.84
CA PRO A 57 -13.34 2.47 13.62
C PRO A 57 -14.32 2.15 14.77
N ASP A 58 -15.34 1.32 14.51
CA ASP A 58 -16.30 0.86 15.53
C ASP A 58 -15.62 0.23 16.73
N TRP A 59 -14.55 -0.51 16.50
CA TRP A 59 -13.72 -1.08 17.55
C TRP A 59 -12.34 -0.42 17.57
N ALA A 60 -12.21 0.64 18.35
CA ALA A 60 -10.96 1.38 18.56
C ALA A 60 -10.01 0.71 19.58
N GLY A 61 -10.17 -0.58 19.84
CA GLY A 61 -9.29 -1.34 20.71
C GLY A 61 -7.87 -1.49 20.17
N ASN A 62 -6.98 -2.02 21.00
CA ASN A 62 -5.57 -2.18 20.67
C ASN A 62 -5.36 -3.12 19.46
N ASP A 63 -4.87 -2.58 18.35
CA ASP A 63 -4.60 -3.32 17.11
C ASP A 63 -3.57 -4.45 17.32
N GLN A 64 -2.57 -4.24 18.17
CA GLN A 64 -1.62 -5.29 18.53
C GLN A 64 -2.31 -6.51 19.17
N MET A 65 -3.35 -6.30 19.97
CA MET A 65 -4.12 -7.41 20.53
C MET A 65 -4.93 -8.13 19.45
N PHE A 66 -5.55 -7.40 18.54
CA PHE A 66 -6.32 -7.98 17.43
C PHE A 66 -5.44 -8.82 16.50
N TYR A 67 -4.21 -8.38 16.25
CA TYR A 67 -3.24 -9.04 15.39
C TYR A 67 -2.22 -9.92 16.16
N THR A 68 -2.44 -10.23 17.45
CA THR A 68 -1.53 -11.09 18.24
C THR A 68 -1.44 -12.50 17.67
N ILE A 69 -2.57 -13.07 17.22
CA ILE A 69 -2.60 -14.39 16.59
C ILE A 69 -2.23 -14.24 15.11
N PRO A 70 -1.15 -14.89 14.64
CA PRO A 70 -0.76 -14.84 13.24
C PRO A 70 -1.87 -15.30 12.30
N LYS A 71 -2.15 -14.52 11.28
CA LYS A 71 -3.15 -14.80 10.26
C LYS A 71 -2.45 -15.22 8.97
N LEU A 72 -2.00 -16.48 8.90
CA LEU A 72 -1.27 -17.02 7.75
C LEU A 72 -2.20 -17.46 6.59
N GLY A 73 -3.41 -16.94 6.56
CA GLY A 73 -4.40 -17.18 5.52
C GLY A 73 -4.65 -15.94 4.66
N HIS A 74 -4.84 -16.12 3.38
CA HIS A 74 -5.15 -15.02 2.48
C HIS A 74 -6.56 -14.48 2.73
N HIS A 75 -6.66 -13.16 2.94
CA HIS A 75 -7.93 -12.46 3.14
C HIS A 75 -8.61 -12.06 1.82
N ALA A 76 -7.85 -12.00 0.73
CA ALA A 76 -8.35 -11.74 -0.62
C ALA A 76 -8.45 -13.01 -1.45
N GLY A 77 -9.45 -13.07 -2.34
CA GLY A 77 -9.64 -14.20 -3.27
C GLY A 77 -8.47 -14.33 -4.26
N GLY A 78 -8.33 -15.53 -4.86
CA GLY A 78 -7.21 -15.84 -5.75
C GLY A 78 -7.07 -14.87 -6.92
N GLU A 79 -8.18 -14.51 -7.59
CA GLU A 79 -8.16 -13.53 -8.70
C GLU A 79 -7.75 -12.12 -8.28
N CYS A 80 -8.22 -11.67 -7.11
CA CYS A 80 -7.81 -10.40 -6.55
C CYS A 80 -6.30 -10.37 -6.31
N ARG A 81 -5.75 -11.42 -5.69
CA ARG A 81 -4.31 -11.56 -5.46
C ARG A 81 -3.51 -11.61 -6.76
N ALA A 82 -3.98 -12.39 -7.74
CA ALA A 82 -3.34 -12.46 -9.05
C ALA A 82 -3.34 -11.10 -9.78
N SER A 83 -4.41 -10.32 -9.62
CA SER A 83 -4.49 -8.96 -10.18
C SER A 83 -3.52 -8.00 -9.48
N LEU A 84 -3.38 -8.12 -8.16
CA LEU A 84 -2.41 -7.34 -7.40
C LEU A 84 -0.98 -7.69 -7.78
N THR A 85 -0.66 -8.97 -7.95
CA THR A 85 0.65 -9.42 -8.42
C THR A 85 0.98 -8.85 -9.80
N ARG A 86 0.04 -8.93 -10.76
CA ARG A 86 0.21 -8.31 -12.10
C ARG A 86 0.40 -6.80 -12.05
N PHE A 87 -0.29 -6.11 -11.15
CA PHE A 87 -0.07 -4.68 -10.93
C PHE A 87 1.36 -4.42 -10.46
N TYR A 88 1.86 -5.20 -9.51
CA TYR A 88 3.22 -5.08 -9.02
C TYR A 88 4.29 -5.44 -10.05
N GLU A 89 4.03 -6.31 -11.01
CA GLU A 89 4.93 -6.57 -12.16
C GLU A 89 5.24 -5.30 -12.95
N CYS A 90 4.28 -4.35 -12.99
CA CYS A 90 4.45 -3.08 -13.68
C CYS A 90 4.96 -1.95 -12.80
N ALA A 91 4.65 -1.98 -11.50
CA ALA A 91 4.89 -0.87 -10.57
C ALA A 91 6.23 -0.97 -9.84
N LEU A 92 6.73 -2.19 -9.64
CA LEU A 92 8.00 -2.41 -8.93
C LEU A 92 9.20 -2.20 -9.85
N PRO A 93 10.36 -1.78 -9.28
CA PRO A 93 11.60 -1.71 -10.04
C PRO A 93 12.04 -3.10 -10.55
N PRO A 94 12.97 -3.16 -11.53
CA PRO A 94 13.55 -4.43 -11.96
C PRO A 94 14.06 -5.26 -10.80
N SER A 95 13.95 -6.60 -10.91
CA SER A 95 14.40 -7.50 -9.85
C SER A 95 15.89 -7.32 -9.53
N GLY A 96 16.24 -7.25 -8.27
CA GLY A 96 17.58 -6.93 -7.77
C GLY A 96 17.83 -5.43 -7.55
N GLU A 97 16.90 -4.58 -7.96
CA GLU A 97 17.01 -3.14 -7.86
C GLU A 97 16.01 -2.53 -6.88
N GLY A 98 16.23 -1.26 -6.54
CA GLY A 98 15.31 -0.43 -5.76
C GLY A 98 15.23 -0.78 -4.28
N ASP A 99 14.86 0.22 -3.49
CA ASP A 99 14.54 0.11 -2.08
C ASP A 99 13.02 0.23 -1.92
N VAL A 100 12.38 -0.79 -1.35
CA VAL A 100 10.93 -0.88 -1.20
C VAL A 100 10.55 -0.92 0.28
N LEU A 101 9.53 -0.15 0.65
CA LEU A 101 8.89 -0.22 1.96
C LEU A 101 7.48 -0.76 1.79
N ASP A 102 7.20 -1.91 2.38
CA ASP A 102 5.89 -2.55 2.38
C ASP A 102 5.18 -2.28 3.71
N LEU A 103 4.23 -1.35 3.70
CA LEU A 103 3.47 -0.91 4.88
C LEU A 103 2.29 -1.84 5.16
N CYS A 104 1.99 -2.03 6.42
CA CYS A 104 0.97 -2.96 6.91
C CYS A 104 1.21 -4.39 6.38
N SER A 105 2.48 -4.73 6.21
CA SER A 105 2.91 -6.02 5.68
C SER A 105 2.56 -7.17 6.62
N SER A 106 2.39 -8.34 6.04
CA SER A 106 2.07 -9.58 6.73
C SER A 106 2.99 -10.71 6.23
N PHE A 107 2.51 -11.94 6.22
CA PHE A 107 3.25 -13.11 5.74
C PHE A 107 3.51 -13.11 4.20
N THR A 108 2.89 -12.19 3.48
CA THR A 108 3.05 -12.02 2.03
C THR A 108 2.85 -10.56 1.63
N SER A 109 3.65 -10.09 0.66
CA SER A 109 3.53 -8.76 0.05
C SER A 109 2.81 -8.79 -1.31
N HIS A 110 2.40 -9.97 -1.78
CA HIS A 110 1.78 -10.20 -3.10
C HIS A 110 2.65 -9.77 -4.29
N PHE A 111 3.95 -9.60 -4.10
CA PHE A 111 4.89 -9.30 -5.17
C PHE A 111 5.04 -10.49 -6.12
N PRO A 112 5.51 -10.27 -7.37
CA PRO A 112 5.66 -11.34 -8.35
C PRO A 112 6.60 -12.44 -7.85
N ASP A 113 6.28 -13.68 -8.22
CA ASP A 113 7.09 -14.83 -7.85
C ASP A 113 8.54 -14.68 -8.37
N GLY A 114 9.50 -14.91 -7.48
CA GLY A 114 10.91 -14.77 -7.82
C GLY A 114 11.44 -13.33 -7.89
N TRP A 115 10.57 -12.33 -7.88
CA TRP A 115 11.02 -10.92 -7.78
C TRP A 115 11.67 -10.63 -6.42
N ARG A 116 12.73 -9.83 -6.43
CA ARG A 116 13.41 -9.36 -5.22
C ARG A 116 13.79 -7.90 -5.39
N ALA A 117 13.63 -7.11 -4.33
CA ALA A 117 14.24 -5.78 -4.28
C ALA A 117 15.71 -5.88 -3.89
N ARG A 118 16.49 -4.83 -4.13
CA ARG A 118 17.79 -4.66 -3.49
C ARG A 118 17.62 -4.61 -1.97
N ARG A 119 16.61 -3.89 -1.50
CA ARG A 119 16.19 -3.82 -0.10
C ARG A 119 14.68 -3.77 -0.03
N CYS A 120 14.06 -4.67 0.72
CA CYS A 120 12.62 -4.69 0.98
C CYS A 120 12.40 -4.71 2.50
N VAL A 121 11.83 -3.63 3.02
CA VAL A 121 11.45 -3.52 4.43
C VAL A 121 9.98 -3.84 4.57
N ALA A 122 9.65 -4.91 5.27
CA ALA A 122 8.28 -5.23 5.65
C ALA A 122 7.95 -4.60 7.02
N LEU A 123 7.04 -3.64 7.05
CA LEU A 123 6.58 -2.99 8.28
C LEU A 123 5.13 -3.40 8.56
N GLY A 124 4.88 -3.97 9.73
CA GLY A 124 3.56 -4.49 10.10
C GLY A 124 3.41 -4.73 11.59
N LEU A 125 2.33 -5.39 11.99
CA LEU A 125 1.99 -5.55 13.41
C LEU A 125 2.42 -6.89 14.02
N ASN A 126 2.46 -7.96 13.22
CA ASN A 126 2.75 -9.30 13.75
C ASN A 126 4.16 -9.76 13.37
N PRO A 127 5.07 -9.93 14.34
CA PRO A 127 6.45 -10.32 14.06
C PRO A 127 6.58 -11.71 13.42
N LEU A 128 5.68 -12.65 13.73
CA LEU A 128 5.72 -14.01 13.18
C LEU A 128 5.30 -13.99 11.69
N GLU A 129 4.30 -13.20 11.33
CA GLU A 129 3.91 -13.01 9.94
C GLU A 129 5.04 -12.36 9.14
N LEU A 130 5.60 -11.28 9.67
CA LEU A 130 6.72 -10.57 9.03
C LEU A 130 7.95 -11.47 8.87
N ALA A 131 8.25 -12.31 9.88
CA ALA A 131 9.40 -13.20 9.83
C ALA A 131 9.34 -14.21 8.68
N VAL A 132 8.15 -14.67 8.29
CA VAL A 132 7.98 -15.66 7.21
C VAL A 132 7.70 -15.04 5.84
N ASN A 133 7.54 -13.72 5.72
CA ASN A 133 7.33 -13.06 4.43
C ASN A 133 8.53 -13.27 3.50
N PRO A 134 8.37 -13.90 2.33
CA PRO A 134 9.50 -14.26 1.47
C PRO A 134 10.09 -13.06 0.70
N SER A 135 9.35 -11.95 0.63
CA SER A 135 9.77 -10.78 -0.17
C SER A 135 10.69 -9.84 0.58
N LYS A 136 10.71 -9.92 1.92
CA LYS A 136 11.50 -9.02 2.74
C LYS A 136 13.00 -9.33 2.75
N THR A 137 13.81 -8.30 2.87
CA THR A 137 15.21 -8.40 3.31
C THR A 137 15.36 -8.09 4.81
N GLU A 138 14.47 -7.27 5.34
CA GLU A 138 14.36 -6.90 6.75
C GLU A 138 12.92 -6.59 7.12
N TRP A 139 12.60 -6.54 8.40
CA TRP A 139 11.26 -6.22 8.87
C TRP A 139 11.28 -5.39 10.16
N ARG A 140 10.16 -4.71 10.41
CA ARG A 140 9.95 -3.91 11.60
C ARG A 140 8.51 -4.02 12.09
N VAL A 141 8.33 -4.14 13.40
CA VAL A 141 7.01 -4.06 14.04
C VAL A 141 6.73 -2.61 14.39
N GLN A 142 5.63 -2.08 13.87
CA GLN A 142 5.13 -0.74 14.21
C GLN A 142 3.62 -0.66 13.97
N ASP A 143 2.93 -0.04 14.91
CA ASP A 143 1.50 0.28 14.83
C ASP A 143 1.34 1.70 14.28
N LEU A 144 1.02 1.81 12.99
CA LEU A 144 0.91 3.10 12.29
C LEU A 144 -0.28 3.94 12.75
N ASN A 145 -1.26 3.34 13.44
CA ASN A 145 -2.37 4.07 14.05
C ASN A 145 -1.99 4.71 15.39
N LYS A 146 -0.93 4.20 16.05
CA LYS A 146 -0.36 4.80 17.26
C LYS A 146 0.80 5.72 16.97
N GLU A 147 1.64 5.32 16.03
CA GLU A 147 2.85 6.03 15.64
C GLU A 147 2.94 6.09 14.11
N PRO A 148 2.31 7.09 13.47
CA PRO A 148 2.34 7.23 12.02
C PRO A 148 3.70 7.65 11.47
N THR A 149 4.62 8.17 12.31
CA THR A 149 5.96 8.59 11.92
C THR A 149 6.80 7.39 11.52
N LEU A 150 7.28 7.38 10.29
CA LEU A 150 8.12 6.29 9.76
C LEU A 150 9.58 6.47 10.23
N PRO A 151 10.21 5.42 10.81
CA PRO A 151 11.54 5.48 11.40
C PRO A 151 12.64 5.38 10.35
N TYR A 152 12.52 6.14 9.28
CA TYR A 152 13.46 6.17 8.15
C TYR A 152 13.76 7.62 7.77
N ASP A 153 14.96 7.83 7.22
CA ASP A 153 15.39 9.12 6.70
C ASP A 153 14.56 9.55 5.49
N ASP A 154 14.62 10.85 5.17
CA ASP A 154 14.03 11.43 3.97
C ASP A 154 14.61 10.77 2.70
N ALA A 155 13.78 10.61 1.68
CA ALA A 155 14.19 10.12 0.38
C ALA A 155 14.93 8.77 0.43
N ARG A 156 14.45 7.84 1.23
CA ARG A 156 15.07 6.54 1.48
C ARG A 156 14.64 5.45 0.53
N PHE A 157 13.37 5.49 0.05
CA PHE A 157 12.75 4.42 -0.72
C PHE A 157 12.39 4.88 -2.15
N ASP A 158 12.47 3.95 -3.09
CA ASP A 158 12.02 4.15 -4.47
C ASP A 158 10.52 3.88 -4.60
N VAL A 159 10.02 2.90 -3.82
CA VAL A 159 8.61 2.51 -3.82
C VAL A 159 8.14 2.29 -2.38
N VAL A 160 6.94 2.77 -2.08
CA VAL A 160 6.19 2.43 -0.87
C VAL A 160 4.92 1.72 -1.29
N THR A 161 4.66 0.54 -0.74
CA THR A 161 3.46 -0.25 -0.99
C THR A 161 2.58 -0.32 0.25
N ASN A 162 1.26 -0.35 0.05
CA ASN A 162 0.29 -0.72 1.07
C ASN A 162 -0.79 -1.58 0.40
N SER A 163 -0.85 -2.84 0.77
CA SER A 163 -1.76 -3.81 0.17
C SER A 163 -2.92 -4.11 1.11
N LEU A 164 -4.14 -3.77 0.69
CA LEU A 164 -5.39 -4.16 1.36
C LEU A 164 -5.49 -3.66 2.82
N SER A 165 -4.92 -2.49 3.12
CA SER A 165 -4.85 -2.01 4.50
C SER A 165 -4.99 -0.49 4.67
N VAL A 166 -5.07 0.28 3.60
CA VAL A 166 -5.17 1.75 3.70
C VAL A 166 -6.46 2.20 4.38
N ASP A 167 -7.52 1.43 4.24
CA ASP A 167 -8.85 1.63 4.83
C ASP A 167 -8.91 1.42 6.36
N TYR A 168 -7.81 0.98 6.96
CA TYR A 168 -7.68 0.86 8.44
C TYR A 168 -6.87 2.00 9.07
N MET A 169 -6.41 2.96 8.28
CA MET A 169 -5.56 4.06 8.77
C MET A 169 -6.40 5.17 9.40
N THR A 170 -6.19 5.42 10.70
CA THR A 170 -6.91 6.43 11.48
C THR A 170 -6.28 7.82 11.40
N SER A 171 -5.04 7.93 10.92
CA SER A 171 -4.29 9.18 10.69
C SER A 171 -3.73 9.23 9.26
N PRO A 172 -4.60 9.18 8.22
CA PRO A 172 -4.15 9.04 6.84
C PRO A 172 -3.31 10.23 6.36
N LEU A 173 -3.64 11.46 6.73
CA LEU A 173 -2.88 12.64 6.31
C LEU A 173 -1.44 12.62 6.83
N GLU A 174 -1.26 12.25 8.09
CA GLU A 174 0.06 12.12 8.71
C GLU A 174 0.86 11.00 8.04
N LEU A 175 0.24 9.84 7.84
CA LEU A 175 0.88 8.70 7.18
C LEU A 175 1.27 9.03 5.73
N PHE A 176 0.39 9.67 4.94
CA PHE A 176 0.74 10.07 3.57
C PHE A 176 1.82 11.15 3.53
N GLY A 177 1.88 12.05 4.53
CA GLY A 177 2.99 12.98 4.71
C GLY A 177 4.31 12.25 4.93
N GLU A 178 4.33 11.22 5.75
CA GLU A 178 5.51 10.39 6.01
C GLU A 178 5.89 9.53 4.79
N ILE A 179 4.93 8.94 4.09
CA ILE A 179 5.18 8.24 2.82
C ILE A 179 5.87 9.19 1.82
N HIS A 180 5.36 10.41 1.69
CA HIS A 180 5.98 11.43 0.82
C HIS A 180 7.41 11.78 1.26
N ARG A 181 7.65 11.91 2.56
CA ARG A 181 8.95 12.25 3.13
C ARG A 181 9.99 11.17 2.84
N VAL A 182 9.63 9.90 3.08
CA VAL A 182 10.58 8.78 2.91
C VAL A 182 10.78 8.36 1.46
N LEU A 183 9.89 8.73 0.54
CA LEU A 183 10.05 8.49 -0.89
C LEU A 183 11.12 9.40 -1.50
N ARG A 184 11.95 8.84 -2.37
CA ARG A 184 12.86 9.61 -3.22
C ARG A 184 12.08 10.52 -4.17
N PRO A 185 12.67 11.62 -4.64
CA PRO A 185 12.08 12.38 -5.75
C PRO A 185 11.81 11.47 -6.96
N GLY A 186 10.56 11.45 -7.42
CA GLY A 186 10.10 10.54 -8.48
C GLY A 186 9.72 9.13 -8.01
N GLY A 187 9.86 8.84 -6.72
CA GLY A 187 9.42 7.58 -6.11
C GLY A 187 7.90 7.38 -6.18
N LEU A 188 7.45 6.15 -6.03
CA LEU A 188 6.08 5.72 -6.24
C LEU A 188 5.44 5.22 -4.95
N ALA A 189 4.23 5.70 -4.63
CA ALA A 189 3.36 5.12 -3.61
C ALA A 189 2.28 4.26 -4.27
N CYS A 190 2.25 2.96 -3.95
CA CYS A 190 1.29 1.98 -4.47
C CYS A 190 0.28 1.63 -3.39
N MET A 191 -0.96 2.11 -3.52
CA MET A 191 -2.05 1.83 -2.59
C MET A 191 -3.05 0.88 -3.25
N ALA A 192 -3.24 -0.30 -2.66
CA ALA A 192 -4.22 -1.28 -3.12
C ALA A 192 -5.26 -1.53 -2.03
N PHE A 193 -6.52 -1.45 -2.39
CA PHE A 193 -7.64 -1.66 -1.48
C PHE A 193 -8.79 -2.42 -2.16
N THR A 194 -9.70 -2.95 -1.37
CA THR A 194 -10.92 -3.61 -1.84
C THR A 194 -12.08 -3.21 -0.95
N ASN A 195 -13.31 -3.54 -1.38
CA ASN A 195 -14.50 -3.40 -0.54
C ASN A 195 -14.65 -4.54 0.50
N ARG A 196 -13.66 -5.42 0.63
CA ARG A 196 -13.60 -6.47 1.65
C ARG A 196 -12.71 -6.00 2.78
N CYS A 197 -13.29 -5.84 3.96
CA CYS A 197 -12.60 -5.35 5.15
C CYS A 197 -13.04 -6.13 6.40
N PHE A 198 -12.37 -5.89 7.51
CA PHE A 198 -12.85 -6.25 8.84
C PHE A 198 -13.82 -5.14 9.29
N PRO A 199 -15.16 -5.36 9.29
CA PRO A 199 -16.14 -4.29 9.45
C PRO A 199 -15.97 -3.45 10.71
N THR A 200 -15.47 -4.05 11.79
CA THR A 200 -15.26 -3.37 13.06
C THR A 200 -13.95 -2.56 13.14
N LYS A 201 -13.06 -2.73 12.15
CA LYS A 201 -11.71 -2.12 12.14
C LYS A 201 -11.53 -1.09 11.05
N VAL A 202 -12.38 -1.10 10.03
CA VAL A 202 -12.35 -0.12 8.93
C VAL A 202 -12.83 1.24 9.41
N THR A 203 -12.30 2.31 8.82
CA THR A 203 -12.81 3.68 9.02
C THR A 203 -14.12 3.89 8.26
N HIS A 204 -14.91 4.90 8.64
CA HIS A 204 -16.23 5.20 8.05
C HIS A 204 -16.17 6.19 6.87
N THR A 205 -15.06 6.22 6.14
CA THR A 205 -14.83 7.14 5.00
C THR A 205 -15.23 6.54 3.66
#